data_7bd42fe1a67978fd63e1b023e8ceadc9
#
_entry.id   7bd42fe1a67978fd63e1b023e8ceadc9
#
_cell.length_a   1.000
_cell.length_b   1.000
_cell.length_c   1.000
_cell.angle_alpha   90.00
_cell.angle_beta   90.00
_cell.angle_gamma   90.00
#
_symmetry.space_group_name_H-M   'P 1'
#
loop_
_entity.id
_entity.type
_entity.pdbx_description
1 polymer ?
#
loop_
_entity_poly.entity_id
_entity_poly.type
_entity_poly.pdbx_seq_one_letter_code
_entity_poly.pdbx_strand_id
1 'polypeptide(L)'
;MKSFEFGNLTISVELKDETYILSWLGVSDNKELINTLEPYYLEIISEAKSKKITLDFTQLKAMNSSSVPAIIGWMKAMSEKRIDATILYNKDSGWQKTSFRLLAGIGKGFNIEVNAV
;
A
#
# COMPACT_ATOMS: atom_id res chain seq x y z
N MET A 1 -15.59 0.40 -5.87
CA MET A 1 -14.12 0.45 -5.99
C MET A 1 -13.61 -0.89 -6.44
N LYS A 2 -12.75 -0.93 -7.44
CA LYS A 2 -12.31 -2.19 -8.06
C LYS A 2 -11.08 -2.76 -7.36
N SER A 3 -10.97 -4.10 -7.36
CA SER A 3 -9.71 -4.75 -7.01
C SER A 3 -8.70 -4.54 -8.15
N PHE A 4 -7.43 -4.77 -7.85
CA PHE A 4 -6.33 -4.68 -8.80
C PHE A 4 -5.70 -6.05 -8.98
N GLU A 5 -5.46 -6.45 -10.22
CA GLU A 5 -4.75 -7.69 -10.53
C GLU A 5 -3.69 -7.41 -11.57
N PHE A 6 -2.45 -7.79 -11.29
CA PHE A 6 -1.35 -7.63 -12.22
C PHE A 6 -0.28 -8.70 -11.93
N GLY A 7 -0.13 -9.63 -12.87
CA GLY A 7 0.77 -10.76 -12.67
C GLY A 7 0.33 -11.61 -11.48
N ASN A 8 1.23 -11.78 -10.53
CA ASN A 8 1.00 -12.59 -9.32
C ASN A 8 0.48 -11.78 -8.13
N LEU A 9 0.21 -10.50 -8.34
CA LEU A 9 -0.27 -9.60 -7.30
C LEU A 9 -1.77 -9.35 -7.44
N THR A 10 -2.47 -9.42 -6.32
CA THR A 10 -3.86 -8.97 -6.21
C THR A 10 -3.95 -7.98 -5.07
N ILE A 11 -4.66 -6.86 -5.30
CA ILE A 11 -5.01 -5.93 -4.23
C ILE A 11 -6.52 -5.95 -4.11
N SER A 12 -7.03 -6.45 -2.98
CA SER A 12 -8.46 -6.49 -2.72
C SER A 12 -8.87 -5.25 -1.93
N VAL A 13 -10.09 -4.79 -2.12
CA VAL A 13 -10.61 -3.58 -1.48
C VAL A 13 -11.83 -3.90 -0.64
N GLU A 14 -11.83 -3.41 0.60
CA GLU A 14 -12.95 -3.52 1.51
C GLU A 14 -13.19 -2.14 2.14
N LEU A 15 -14.44 -1.71 2.22
CA LEU A 15 -14.81 -0.51 2.97
C LEU A 15 -15.41 -0.94 4.31
N LYS A 16 -14.79 -0.51 5.40
CA LYS A 16 -15.22 -0.84 6.75
C LYS A 16 -15.06 0.38 7.66
N ASP A 17 -16.16 0.83 8.26
CA ASP A 17 -16.16 1.96 9.21
C ASP A 17 -15.43 3.18 8.66
N GLU A 18 -15.79 3.62 7.46
CA GLU A 18 -15.21 4.79 6.78
C GLU A 18 -13.73 4.63 6.41
N THR A 19 -13.22 3.39 6.43
CA THR A 19 -11.84 3.08 6.05
C THR A 19 -11.83 2.13 4.86
N TYR A 20 -11.13 2.52 3.79
CA TYR A 20 -10.83 1.61 2.69
C TYR A 20 -9.61 0.78 3.07
N ILE A 21 -9.79 -0.53 3.15
CA ILE A 21 -8.71 -1.47 3.45
C ILE A 21 -8.30 -2.13 2.15
N LEU A 22 -7.06 -1.90 1.75
CA LEU A 22 -6.50 -2.47 0.52
C LEU A 22 -5.48 -3.52 0.90
N SER A 23 -5.87 -4.79 0.75
CA SER A 23 -5.04 -5.93 1.12
C SER A 23 -4.23 -6.41 -0.06
N TRP A 24 -2.92 -6.42 0.07
CA TRP A 24 -1.98 -6.92 -0.93
C TRP A 24 -1.79 -8.42 -0.73
N LEU A 25 -2.07 -9.19 -1.78
CA LEU A 25 -2.07 -10.64 -1.74
C LEU A 25 -1.17 -11.22 -2.82
N GLY A 26 -0.58 -12.37 -2.55
CA GLY A 26 0.27 -13.06 -3.51
C GLY A 26 1.70 -12.55 -3.51
N VAL A 27 2.24 -12.29 -4.68
CA VAL A 27 3.65 -11.88 -4.86
C VAL A 27 3.72 -10.63 -5.72
N SER A 28 4.40 -9.60 -5.24
CA SER A 28 4.62 -8.36 -5.96
C SER A 28 6.00 -8.40 -6.59
N ASP A 29 6.10 -8.90 -7.82
CA ASP A 29 7.36 -9.15 -8.51
C ASP A 29 7.47 -8.57 -9.93
N ASN A 30 6.51 -7.75 -10.33
CA ASN A 30 6.47 -7.21 -11.69
C ASN A 30 7.26 -5.90 -11.79
N LYS A 31 8.20 -5.85 -12.75
CA LYS A 31 9.05 -4.69 -12.96
C LYS A 31 8.29 -3.44 -13.42
N GLU A 32 7.14 -3.65 -14.07
CA GLU A 32 6.32 -2.56 -14.59
C GLU A 32 5.26 -2.09 -13.58
N LEU A 33 5.37 -2.53 -12.33
CA LEU A 33 4.35 -2.27 -11.33
C LEU A 33 4.06 -0.78 -11.15
N ILE A 34 5.08 0.06 -11.07
CA ILE A 34 4.89 1.50 -10.82
C ILE A 34 3.99 2.15 -11.87
N ASN A 35 4.20 1.82 -13.15
CA ASN A 35 3.42 2.40 -14.24
C ASN A 35 1.99 1.87 -14.27
N THR A 36 1.80 0.61 -13.92
CA THR A 36 0.49 -0.04 -13.93
C THR A 36 -0.32 0.32 -12.69
N LEU A 37 0.34 0.43 -11.55
CA LEU A 37 -0.32 0.70 -10.28
C LEU A 37 -0.76 2.16 -10.14
N GLU A 38 -0.03 3.10 -10.72
CA GLU A 38 -0.32 4.53 -10.55
C GLU A 38 -1.74 4.92 -10.92
N PRO A 39 -2.27 4.57 -12.10
CA PRO A 39 -3.66 4.91 -12.43
C PRO A 39 -4.64 4.34 -11.41
N TYR A 40 -4.35 3.14 -10.90
CA TYR A 40 -5.22 2.49 -9.92
C TYR A 40 -5.24 3.26 -8.60
N TYR A 41 -4.07 3.58 -8.03
CA TYR A 41 -4.08 4.25 -6.73
C TYR A 41 -4.57 5.70 -6.82
N LEU A 42 -4.39 6.37 -7.95
CA LEU A 42 -4.95 7.72 -8.14
C LEU A 42 -6.47 7.68 -8.13
N GLU A 43 -7.07 6.66 -8.74
CA GLU A 43 -8.52 6.45 -8.72
C GLU A 43 -9.02 6.16 -7.30
N ILE A 44 -8.33 5.28 -6.56
CA ILE A 44 -8.66 4.98 -5.15
C ILE A 44 -8.63 6.25 -4.31
N ILE A 45 -7.58 7.05 -4.43
CA ILE A 45 -7.42 8.29 -3.67
C ILE A 45 -8.54 9.28 -4.00
N SER A 46 -8.89 9.38 -5.28
CA SER A 46 -9.99 10.25 -5.72
C SER A 46 -11.33 9.85 -5.10
N GLU A 47 -11.59 8.55 -5.00
CA GLU A 47 -12.84 8.05 -4.41
C GLU A 47 -12.85 8.15 -2.88
N ALA A 48 -11.68 8.14 -2.25
CA ALA A 48 -11.56 8.06 -0.80
C ALA A 48 -11.57 9.44 -0.10
N LYS A 49 -11.91 10.49 -0.76
CA LYS A 49 -11.76 11.91 -0.34
C LYS A 49 -11.90 12.21 1.15
N SER A 50 -12.95 11.73 1.81
CA SER A 50 -13.20 12.00 3.22
C SER A 50 -13.03 10.76 4.10
N LYS A 51 -12.50 9.69 3.52
CA LYS A 51 -12.33 8.40 4.20
C LYS A 51 -10.87 8.13 4.46
N LYS A 52 -10.61 7.18 5.34
CA LYS A 52 -9.26 6.71 5.64
C LYS A 52 -8.87 5.63 4.65
N ILE A 53 -7.56 5.45 4.44
CA ILE A 53 -7.01 4.36 3.64
C ILE A 53 -6.02 3.58 4.49
N THR A 54 -6.18 2.26 4.51
CA THR A 54 -5.21 1.35 5.10
C THR A 54 -4.65 0.45 3.99
N LEU A 55 -3.34 0.47 3.82
CA LEU A 55 -2.66 -0.49 2.94
C LEU A 55 -2.19 -1.64 3.82
N ASP A 56 -2.75 -2.81 3.61
CA ASP A 56 -2.49 -4.00 4.42
C ASP A 56 -1.59 -4.97 3.65
N PHE A 57 -0.36 -5.11 4.09
CA PHE A 57 0.63 -6.01 3.50
C PHE A 57 0.83 -7.29 4.29
N THR A 58 0.05 -7.50 5.35
CA THR A 58 0.28 -8.61 6.28
C THR A 58 0.22 -9.98 5.62
N GLN A 59 -0.55 -10.13 4.54
CA GLN A 59 -0.72 -11.39 3.82
C GLN A 59 0.12 -11.50 2.55
N LEU A 60 0.90 -10.47 2.21
CA LEU A 60 1.76 -10.52 1.03
C LEU A 60 2.90 -11.51 1.25
N LYS A 61 3.07 -12.44 0.31
CA LYS A 61 4.05 -13.52 0.45
C LYS A 61 5.48 -13.07 0.19
N ALA A 62 5.65 -12.21 -0.81
CA ALA A 62 6.97 -11.69 -1.19
C ALA A 62 6.81 -10.46 -2.06
N MET A 63 7.84 -9.63 -2.11
CA MET A 63 7.92 -8.54 -3.07
C MET A 63 9.38 -8.30 -3.44
N ASN A 64 9.61 -7.84 -4.66
CA ASN A 64 10.93 -7.47 -5.12
C ASN A 64 11.15 -5.96 -4.95
N SER A 65 12.38 -5.52 -5.25
CA SER A 65 12.77 -4.12 -5.07
C SER A 65 11.97 -3.14 -5.93
N SER A 66 11.40 -3.58 -7.05
CA SER A 66 10.59 -2.71 -7.92
C SER A 66 9.26 -2.33 -7.28
N SER A 67 8.82 -3.06 -6.25
CA SER A 67 7.59 -2.73 -5.52
C SER A 67 7.77 -1.50 -4.63
N VAL A 68 8.97 -1.25 -4.13
CA VAL A 68 9.23 -0.16 -3.19
C VAL A 68 8.92 1.21 -3.80
N PRO A 69 9.43 1.57 -5.00
CA PRO A 69 9.06 2.85 -5.61
C PRO A 69 7.56 3.00 -5.85
N ALA A 70 6.87 1.91 -6.20
CA ALA A 70 5.42 1.95 -6.42
C ALA A 70 4.68 2.26 -5.11
N ILE A 71 5.08 1.64 -4.00
CA ILE A 71 4.49 1.90 -2.69
C ILE A 71 4.76 3.34 -2.25
N ILE A 72 5.99 3.81 -2.44
CA ILE A 72 6.36 5.19 -2.10
C ILE A 72 5.53 6.19 -2.93
N GLY A 73 5.33 5.92 -4.22
CA GLY A 73 4.48 6.74 -5.07
C GLY A 73 3.05 6.83 -4.55
N TRP A 74 2.50 5.72 -4.09
CA TRP A 74 1.17 5.70 -3.48
C TRP A 74 1.15 6.52 -2.19
N MET A 75 2.15 6.34 -1.32
CA MET A 75 2.28 7.12 -0.08
C MET A 75 2.33 8.61 -0.36
N LYS A 76 3.15 9.01 -1.32
CA LYS A 76 3.28 10.42 -1.72
C LYS A 76 1.94 10.98 -2.20
N ALA A 77 1.25 10.25 -3.05
CA ALA A 77 -0.04 10.69 -3.59
C ALA A 77 -1.10 10.83 -2.48
N MET A 78 -1.13 9.91 -1.51
CA MET A 78 -2.02 10.03 -0.35
C MET A 78 -1.69 11.26 0.48
N SER A 79 -0.40 11.51 0.70
CA SER A 79 0.06 12.67 1.45
C SER A 79 -0.33 13.99 0.78
N GLU A 80 -0.16 14.08 -0.53
CA GLU A 80 -0.51 15.28 -1.29
C GLU A 80 -2.00 15.61 -1.20
N LYS A 81 -2.85 14.60 -1.10
CA LYS A 81 -4.30 14.76 -0.96
C LYS A 81 -4.76 14.79 0.50
N ARG A 82 -3.82 14.79 1.45
CA ARG A 82 -4.08 14.82 2.89
C ARG A 82 -5.02 13.70 3.34
N ILE A 83 -4.86 12.52 2.75
CA ILE A 83 -5.59 11.33 3.16
C ILE A 83 -5.01 10.82 4.48
N ASP A 84 -5.87 10.50 5.43
CA ASP A 84 -5.47 9.82 6.66
C ASP A 84 -5.17 8.36 6.31
N ALA A 85 -3.89 8.00 6.27
CA ALA A 85 -3.44 6.72 5.76
C ALA A 85 -2.57 5.98 6.77
N THR A 86 -2.70 4.66 6.78
CA THR A 86 -1.90 3.75 7.62
C THR A 86 -1.44 2.58 6.77
N ILE A 87 -0.23 2.10 7.03
CA ILE A 87 0.29 0.89 6.41
C ILE A 87 0.48 -0.16 7.50
N LEU A 88 0.01 -1.38 7.24
CA LEU A 88 0.16 -2.51 8.16
C LEU A 88 1.08 -3.57 7.56
N TYR A 89 1.96 -4.13 8.39
CA TYR A 89 2.81 -5.25 7.99
C TYR A 89 2.85 -6.31 9.08
N ASN A 90 3.29 -7.52 8.73
CA ASN A 90 3.31 -8.66 9.63
C ASN A 90 4.59 -8.64 10.49
N LYS A 91 4.43 -8.47 11.80
CA LYS A 91 5.55 -8.43 12.76
C LYS A 91 6.33 -9.74 12.82
N ASP A 92 5.69 -10.85 12.43
CA ASP A 92 6.31 -12.18 12.48
C ASP A 92 7.03 -12.54 11.17
N SER A 93 6.92 -11.71 10.14
CA SER A 93 7.60 -11.93 8.85
C SER A 93 8.93 -11.17 8.82
N GLY A 94 10.03 -11.91 8.73
CA GLY A 94 11.36 -11.32 8.73
C GLY A 94 11.59 -10.35 7.56
N TRP A 95 11.17 -10.74 6.36
CA TRP A 95 11.35 -9.88 5.18
C TRP A 95 10.48 -8.63 5.26
N GLN A 96 9.27 -8.76 5.81
CA GLN A 96 8.38 -7.60 5.97
C GLN A 96 8.97 -6.61 6.99
N LYS A 97 9.47 -7.11 8.11
CA LYS A 97 10.10 -6.25 9.12
C LYS A 97 11.24 -5.43 8.52
N THR A 98 12.08 -6.06 7.71
CA THR A 98 13.21 -5.37 7.08
C THR A 98 12.74 -4.31 6.08
N SER A 99 11.84 -4.68 5.17
CA SER A 99 11.35 -3.79 4.12
C SER A 99 10.52 -2.63 4.68
N PHE A 100 9.64 -2.92 5.63
CA PHE A 100 8.72 -1.90 6.15
C PHE A 100 9.35 -0.99 7.20
N ARG A 101 10.51 -1.38 7.77
CA ARG A 101 11.30 -0.47 8.59
C ARG A 101 11.79 0.71 7.76
N LEU A 102 12.26 0.45 6.55
CA LEU A 102 12.65 1.50 5.61
C LEU A 102 11.46 2.38 5.26
N LEU A 103 10.33 1.75 4.91
CA LEU A 103 9.11 2.48 4.55
C LEU A 103 8.55 3.29 5.72
N ALA A 104 8.74 2.83 6.96
CA ALA A 104 8.33 3.58 8.14
C ALA A 104 9.09 4.90 8.26
N GLY A 105 10.39 4.89 7.96
CA GLY A 105 11.19 6.12 7.94
C GLY A 105 10.70 7.11 6.89
N ILE A 106 10.38 6.61 5.71
CA ILE A 106 9.83 7.42 4.61
C ILE A 106 8.44 7.93 4.97
N GLY A 107 7.62 7.08 5.60
CA GLY A 107 6.25 7.42 6.01
C GLY A 107 6.19 8.62 6.94
N LYS A 108 7.19 8.81 7.79
CA LYS A 108 7.25 9.99 8.67
C LYS A 108 7.25 11.29 7.88
N GLY A 109 7.94 11.32 6.75
CA GLY A 109 7.97 12.49 5.87
C GLY A 109 6.64 12.77 5.18
N PHE A 110 5.78 11.76 5.08
CA PHE A 110 4.46 11.87 4.47
C PHE A 110 3.31 11.88 5.50
N ASN A 111 3.64 11.87 6.78
CA ASN A 111 2.67 11.79 7.87
C ASN A 111 1.80 10.53 7.77
N ILE A 112 2.43 9.41 7.42
CA ILE A 112 1.79 8.09 7.30
C ILE A 112 2.40 7.16 8.35
N GLU A 113 1.55 6.54 9.16
CA GLU A 113 1.99 5.53 10.12
C GLU A 113 2.22 4.19 9.43
N VAL A 114 3.31 3.53 9.78
CA VAL A 114 3.63 2.17 9.31
C VAL A 114 3.74 1.29 10.55
N ASN A 115 2.75 0.43 10.75
CA ASN A 115 2.58 -0.30 11.99
C ASN A 115 2.72 -1.83 11.80
N ALA A 116 3.44 -2.46 12.71
CA ALA A 116 3.52 -3.92 12.80
C ALA A 116 2.27 -4.45 13.50
N VAL A 117 1.73 -5.52 12.99
CA VAL A 117 0.59 -6.21 13.62
C VAL A 117 0.77 -7.71 13.67
#